data_e72f789b645a3488f58a67980b6909f3
#
_entry.id   e72f789b645a3488f58a67980b6909f3
#
_cell.length_a   1.000
_cell.length_b   1.000
_cell.length_c   1.000
_cell.angle_alpha   90.00
_cell.angle_beta   90.00
_cell.angle_gamma   90.00
#
_symmetry.space_group_name_H-M   'P 1'
#
loop_
_entity.id
_entity.type
_entity.pdbx_description
1 polymer ?
#
loop_
_entity_poly.entity_id
_entity_poly.type
_entity_poly.pdbx_seq_one_letter_code
_entity_poly.pdbx_strand_id
1 'polypeptide(L)'
;MNVLLAGGAGYIGSHTCVELINAGHDVVIADNFSNSCPVAVERVEELTGRKIPLYEADVCDRDAVEKIFSENKIDAVIHFAGLKAVGESCEKPVEYYRNNIDSTLTLLEVMKRHGVNNFIFSSSATVYGTPETVPLVETMPKGSPTNPYGWTKFMMEQILTDTANANPDMSVVLLRYFNPIGAHESGRIGEDPNGIPNNLMPYITQVAAGRLKCLGVFGNDYPTHDGTGVRDYIHVVDLAKGHVKAIEYSAEHKGTEIFNLGTGVGYSVLDIVKAFEKANSIEIPYVIKPRRAGDIAECFADATKAKKILGWVAEKSLEDMCRDSWNWQSHNVNGYK
;
A
#
# COMPACT_ATOMS: atom_id res chain seq x y z
N MET A 1 -20.82 0.37 -6.54
CA MET A 1 -20.09 -0.56 -7.42
C MET A 1 -19.78 -1.81 -6.62
N ASN A 2 -19.64 -2.95 -7.29
CA ASN A 2 -19.09 -4.16 -6.68
C ASN A 2 -17.61 -4.27 -7.08
N VAL A 3 -16.70 -4.18 -6.10
CA VAL A 3 -15.26 -4.01 -6.31
C VAL A 3 -14.52 -5.28 -5.91
N LEU A 4 -13.74 -5.85 -6.82
CA LEU A 4 -12.80 -6.93 -6.50
C LEU A 4 -11.52 -6.34 -5.91
N LEU A 5 -11.16 -6.76 -4.71
CA LEU A 5 -9.87 -6.47 -4.07
C LEU A 5 -8.93 -7.66 -4.25
N ALA A 6 -8.02 -7.58 -5.23
CA ALA A 6 -6.93 -8.55 -5.39
C ALA A 6 -5.83 -8.26 -4.35
N GLY A 7 -5.63 -9.18 -3.41
CA GLY A 7 -4.81 -8.95 -2.22
C GLY A 7 -5.55 -8.21 -1.09
N GLY A 8 -6.88 -8.38 -1.01
CA GLY A 8 -7.74 -7.62 -0.10
C GLY A 8 -7.64 -7.97 1.37
N ALA A 9 -7.08 -9.13 1.74
CA ALA A 9 -6.84 -9.50 3.13
C ALA A 9 -5.54 -8.92 3.72
N GLY A 10 -4.71 -8.29 2.88
CA GLY A 10 -3.47 -7.63 3.30
C GLY A 10 -3.72 -6.34 4.08
N TYR A 11 -2.64 -5.73 4.57
CA TYR A 11 -2.68 -4.51 5.40
C TYR A 11 -3.48 -3.37 4.77
N ILE A 12 -3.10 -2.91 3.57
CA ILE A 12 -3.80 -1.82 2.88
C ILE A 12 -5.19 -2.28 2.40
N GLY A 13 -5.27 -3.52 1.89
CA GLY A 13 -6.51 -4.09 1.35
C GLY A 13 -7.63 -4.17 2.39
N SER A 14 -7.35 -4.65 3.61
CA SER A 14 -8.34 -4.76 4.68
C SER A 14 -8.89 -3.40 5.13
N HIS A 15 -8.02 -2.38 5.25
CA HIS A 15 -8.45 -1.02 5.55
C HIS A 15 -9.27 -0.41 4.41
N THR A 16 -8.85 -0.64 3.16
CA THR A 16 -9.61 -0.19 1.98
C THR A 16 -10.97 -0.86 1.89
N CYS A 17 -11.06 -2.14 2.27
CA CYS A 17 -12.32 -2.86 2.34
C CYS A 17 -13.32 -2.18 3.30
N VAL A 18 -12.86 -1.79 4.51
CA VAL A 18 -13.70 -1.04 5.48
C VAL A 18 -14.20 0.26 4.86
N GLU A 19 -13.30 1.07 4.28
CA GLU A 19 -13.67 2.38 3.74
C GLU A 19 -14.59 2.28 2.51
N LEU A 20 -14.41 1.28 1.64
CA LEU A 20 -15.32 1.02 0.51
C LEU A 20 -16.72 0.66 0.98
N ILE A 21 -16.84 -0.23 1.97
CA ILE A 21 -18.13 -0.64 2.53
C ILE A 21 -18.82 0.55 3.19
N ASN A 22 -18.09 1.36 3.95
CA ASN A 22 -18.61 2.57 4.59
C ASN A 22 -19.07 3.62 3.55
N ALA A 23 -18.43 3.66 2.37
CA ALA A 23 -18.84 4.49 1.24
C ALA A 23 -20.01 3.90 0.42
N GLY A 24 -20.55 2.74 0.80
CA GLY A 24 -21.71 2.11 0.16
C GLY A 24 -21.38 1.24 -1.05
N HIS A 25 -20.12 0.82 -1.21
CA HIS A 25 -19.72 -0.16 -2.22
C HIS A 25 -19.88 -1.59 -1.70
N ASP A 26 -20.07 -2.54 -2.61
CA ASP A 26 -19.95 -3.96 -2.33
C ASP A 26 -18.52 -4.41 -2.67
N VAL A 27 -18.01 -5.39 -1.92
CA VAL A 27 -16.63 -5.84 -2.04
C VAL A 27 -16.57 -7.36 -2.15
N VAL A 28 -15.69 -7.84 -3.03
CA VAL A 28 -15.27 -9.23 -3.13
C VAL A 28 -13.75 -9.28 -2.91
N ILE A 29 -13.24 -10.21 -2.13
CA ILE A 29 -11.81 -10.35 -1.85
C ILE A 29 -11.27 -11.62 -2.50
N ALA A 30 -10.13 -11.49 -3.21
CA ALA A 30 -9.27 -12.58 -3.63
C ALA A 30 -7.90 -12.43 -2.98
N ASP A 31 -7.45 -13.44 -2.23
CA ASP A 31 -6.16 -13.43 -1.53
C ASP A 31 -5.63 -14.86 -1.39
N ASN A 32 -4.32 -15.08 -1.61
CA ASN A 32 -3.71 -16.40 -1.45
C ASN A 32 -3.09 -16.61 -0.06
N PHE A 33 -3.24 -15.64 0.82
CA PHE A 33 -2.74 -15.62 2.20
C PHE A 33 -1.23 -15.86 2.36
N SER A 34 -0.45 -15.63 1.30
CA SER A 34 1.01 -15.77 1.38
C SER A 34 1.66 -14.77 2.34
N ASN A 35 1.07 -13.56 2.48
CA ASN A 35 1.52 -12.50 3.40
C ASN A 35 0.34 -11.76 4.04
N SER A 36 -0.72 -12.46 4.32
CA SER A 36 -1.96 -11.96 4.93
C SER A 36 -2.59 -13.06 5.79
N CYS A 37 -3.76 -12.77 6.38
CA CYS A 37 -4.47 -13.72 7.23
C CYS A 37 -5.98 -13.60 7.01
N PRO A 38 -6.74 -14.69 6.86
CA PRO A 38 -8.20 -14.64 6.74
C PRO A 38 -8.88 -13.97 7.93
N VAL A 39 -8.30 -14.02 9.12
CA VAL A 39 -8.80 -13.32 10.32
C VAL A 39 -8.92 -11.81 10.10
N ALA A 40 -8.09 -11.21 9.25
CA ALA A 40 -8.23 -9.80 8.90
C ALA A 40 -9.59 -9.51 8.24
N VAL A 41 -10.07 -10.41 7.37
CA VAL A 41 -11.38 -10.28 6.71
C VAL A 41 -12.52 -10.50 7.72
N GLU A 42 -12.41 -11.50 8.61
CA GLU A 42 -13.39 -11.71 9.69
C GLU A 42 -13.55 -10.44 10.54
N ARG A 43 -12.44 -9.78 10.86
CA ARG A 43 -12.46 -8.54 11.65
C ARG A 43 -13.02 -7.35 10.86
N VAL A 44 -12.81 -7.30 9.54
CA VAL A 44 -13.48 -6.32 8.66
C VAL A 44 -15.00 -6.56 8.66
N GLU A 45 -15.46 -7.81 8.58
CA GLU A 45 -16.87 -8.15 8.69
C GLU A 45 -17.48 -7.72 10.05
N GLU A 46 -16.73 -7.92 11.16
CA GLU A 46 -17.14 -7.43 12.48
C GLU A 46 -17.27 -5.90 12.52
N LEU A 47 -16.30 -5.18 11.96
CA LEU A 47 -16.28 -3.72 11.94
C LEU A 47 -17.38 -3.11 11.09
N THR A 48 -17.72 -3.75 9.97
CA THR A 48 -18.66 -3.22 8.99
C THR A 48 -20.09 -3.79 9.13
N GLY A 49 -20.23 -4.88 9.88
CA GLY A 49 -21.49 -5.63 9.97
C GLY A 49 -21.91 -6.31 8.64
N ARG A 50 -21.02 -6.40 7.66
CA ARG A 50 -21.28 -6.94 6.32
C ARG A 50 -20.49 -8.22 6.08
N LYS A 51 -21.13 -9.23 5.49
CA LYS A 51 -20.43 -10.42 4.99
C LYS A 51 -19.77 -10.12 3.67
N ILE A 52 -18.53 -10.62 3.49
CA ILE A 52 -17.68 -10.36 2.34
C ILE A 52 -17.38 -11.68 1.64
N PRO A 53 -17.75 -11.85 0.35
CA PRO A 53 -17.27 -12.97 -0.43
C PRO A 53 -15.73 -13.00 -0.45
N LEU A 54 -15.15 -14.08 0.10
CA LEU A 54 -13.72 -14.29 0.22
C LEU A 54 -13.31 -15.53 -0.57
N TYR A 55 -12.39 -15.36 -1.50
CA TYR A 55 -11.80 -16.42 -2.29
C TYR A 55 -10.33 -16.60 -1.91
N GLU A 56 -9.98 -17.77 -1.38
CA GLU A 56 -8.59 -18.19 -1.27
C GLU A 56 -8.07 -18.52 -2.68
N ALA A 57 -7.43 -17.57 -3.33
CA ALA A 57 -7.05 -17.65 -4.73
C ALA A 57 -5.76 -16.86 -5.01
N ASP A 58 -4.88 -17.45 -5.82
CA ASP A 58 -3.78 -16.73 -6.43
C ASP A 58 -4.28 -16.00 -7.68
N VAL A 59 -4.13 -14.68 -7.71
CA VAL A 59 -4.55 -13.88 -8.87
C VAL A 59 -3.64 -14.04 -10.09
N CYS A 60 -2.55 -14.80 -9.98
CA CYS A 60 -1.80 -15.31 -11.13
C CYS A 60 -2.51 -16.52 -11.78
N ASP A 61 -3.41 -17.21 -11.05
CA ASP A 61 -4.19 -18.33 -11.56
C ASP A 61 -5.42 -17.81 -12.31
N ARG A 62 -5.39 -17.94 -13.63
CA ARG A 62 -6.43 -17.46 -14.52
C ARG A 62 -7.78 -18.13 -14.26
N ASP A 63 -7.79 -19.44 -14.01
CA ASP A 63 -9.04 -20.18 -13.83
C ASP A 63 -9.70 -19.79 -12.50
N ALA A 64 -8.89 -19.53 -11.46
CA ALA A 64 -9.38 -19.02 -10.20
C ALA A 64 -9.99 -17.60 -10.35
N VAL A 65 -9.32 -16.70 -11.08
CA VAL A 65 -9.84 -15.35 -11.35
C VAL A 65 -11.10 -15.40 -12.22
N GLU A 66 -11.12 -16.22 -13.27
CA GLU A 66 -12.29 -16.42 -14.13
C GLU A 66 -13.52 -16.89 -13.33
N LYS A 67 -13.31 -17.82 -12.39
CA LYS A 67 -14.37 -18.28 -11.48
C LYS A 67 -14.94 -17.13 -10.66
N ILE A 68 -14.08 -16.28 -10.08
CA ILE A 68 -14.52 -15.13 -9.26
C ILE A 68 -15.41 -14.18 -10.08
N PHE A 69 -15.01 -13.86 -11.31
CA PHE A 69 -15.80 -12.99 -12.18
C PHE A 69 -17.10 -13.63 -12.67
N SER A 70 -17.12 -14.95 -12.83
CA SER A 70 -18.31 -15.69 -13.25
C SER A 70 -19.36 -15.79 -12.12
N GLU A 71 -18.90 -15.87 -10.87
CA GLU A 71 -19.78 -16.00 -9.70
C GLU A 71 -20.22 -14.62 -9.14
N ASN A 72 -19.54 -13.52 -9.52
CA ASN A 72 -19.81 -12.20 -9.01
C ASN A 72 -19.90 -11.16 -10.14
N LYS A 73 -20.88 -10.26 -10.06
CA LYS A 73 -20.91 -9.10 -10.93
C LYS A 73 -19.86 -8.09 -10.47
N ILE A 74 -18.67 -8.10 -11.07
CA ILE A 74 -17.60 -7.15 -10.76
C ILE A 74 -17.72 -5.92 -11.66
N ASP A 75 -17.65 -4.72 -11.08
CA ASP A 75 -17.67 -3.43 -11.77
C ASP A 75 -16.27 -2.78 -11.87
N ALA A 76 -15.39 -3.09 -10.91
CA ALA A 76 -14.04 -2.54 -10.83
C ALA A 76 -13.08 -3.49 -10.10
N VAL A 77 -11.78 -3.33 -10.35
CA VAL A 77 -10.71 -4.06 -9.65
C VAL A 77 -9.78 -3.07 -8.96
N ILE A 78 -9.44 -3.33 -7.69
CA ILE A 78 -8.30 -2.71 -7.02
C ILE A 78 -7.24 -3.79 -6.82
N HIS A 79 -6.05 -3.55 -7.36
CA HIS A 79 -4.97 -4.51 -7.37
C HIS A 79 -3.90 -4.17 -6.33
N PHE A 80 -3.98 -4.81 -5.16
CA PHE A 80 -2.98 -4.76 -4.09
C PHE A 80 -1.99 -5.93 -4.14
N ALA A 81 -2.42 -7.06 -4.69
CA ALA A 81 -1.62 -8.27 -4.70
C ALA A 81 -0.25 -8.06 -5.35
N GLY A 82 0.78 -8.58 -4.71
CA GLY A 82 2.14 -8.51 -5.20
C GLY A 82 3.18 -8.62 -4.10
N LEU A 83 4.33 -9.17 -4.44
CA LEU A 83 5.50 -9.21 -3.58
C LEU A 83 6.07 -7.79 -3.45
N LYS A 84 6.38 -7.33 -2.22
CA LYS A 84 6.72 -5.93 -1.93
C LYS A 84 8.04 -5.70 -1.19
N ALA A 85 8.73 -6.74 -0.78
CA ALA A 85 9.95 -6.62 0.02
C ALA A 85 11.16 -6.28 -0.88
N VAL A 86 11.67 -5.04 -0.75
CA VAL A 86 12.79 -4.52 -1.57
C VAL A 86 14.02 -5.42 -1.49
N GLY A 87 14.47 -5.78 -0.28
CA GLY A 87 15.64 -6.64 -0.09
C GLY A 87 15.48 -8.02 -0.73
N GLU A 88 14.35 -8.69 -0.47
CA GLU A 88 14.03 -9.99 -1.06
C GLU A 88 13.97 -9.94 -2.58
N SER A 89 13.47 -8.83 -3.15
CA SER A 89 13.43 -8.68 -4.62
C SER A 89 14.81 -8.75 -5.27
N CYS A 90 15.86 -8.30 -4.57
CA CYS A 90 17.23 -8.41 -5.06
C CYS A 90 17.77 -9.85 -5.00
N GLU A 91 17.27 -10.64 -4.06
CA GLU A 91 17.65 -12.05 -3.91
C GLU A 91 16.87 -12.98 -4.85
N LYS A 92 15.59 -12.63 -5.12
CA LYS A 92 14.65 -13.44 -5.90
C LYS A 92 14.02 -12.67 -7.07
N PRO A 93 14.80 -12.02 -7.96
CA PRO A 93 14.24 -11.10 -8.95
C PRO A 93 13.25 -11.75 -9.92
N VAL A 94 13.52 -12.97 -10.39
CA VAL A 94 12.65 -13.67 -11.35
C VAL A 94 11.28 -13.96 -10.73
N GLU A 95 11.25 -14.37 -9.46
CA GLU A 95 10.01 -14.62 -8.71
C GLU A 95 9.17 -13.34 -8.60
N TYR A 96 9.82 -12.20 -8.29
CA TYR A 96 9.16 -10.90 -8.21
C TYR A 96 8.58 -10.45 -9.54
N TYR A 97 9.35 -10.55 -10.63
CA TYR A 97 8.84 -10.21 -11.97
C TYR A 97 7.67 -11.08 -12.36
N ARG A 98 7.79 -12.40 -12.19
CA ARG A 98 6.72 -13.33 -12.54
C ARG A 98 5.47 -13.06 -11.73
N ASN A 99 5.55 -13.08 -10.41
CA ASN A 99 4.38 -12.89 -9.54
C ASN A 99 3.67 -11.55 -9.80
N ASN A 100 4.42 -10.45 -9.82
CA ASN A 100 3.81 -9.12 -9.89
C ASN A 100 3.27 -8.80 -11.29
N ILE A 101 3.95 -9.21 -12.35
CA ILE A 101 3.53 -8.94 -13.72
C ILE A 101 2.40 -9.91 -14.12
N ASP A 102 2.55 -11.20 -13.87
CA ASP A 102 1.55 -12.20 -14.25
C ASP A 102 0.20 -11.94 -13.56
N SER A 103 0.19 -11.52 -12.29
CA SER A 103 -1.05 -11.15 -11.60
C SER A 103 -1.78 -10.00 -12.30
N THR A 104 -1.07 -8.97 -12.74
CA THR A 104 -1.64 -7.84 -13.49
C THR A 104 -2.17 -8.28 -14.85
N LEU A 105 -1.40 -9.07 -15.60
CA LEU A 105 -1.79 -9.56 -16.93
C LEU A 105 -3.03 -10.46 -16.84
N THR A 106 -3.07 -11.37 -15.86
CA THR A 106 -4.22 -12.26 -15.64
C THR A 106 -5.49 -11.47 -15.34
N LEU A 107 -5.42 -10.49 -14.44
CA LEU A 107 -6.56 -9.63 -14.13
C LEU A 107 -7.05 -8.88 -15.37
N LEU A 108 -6.16 -8.28 -16.16
CA LEU A 108 -6.51 -7.57 -17.39
C LEU A 108 -7.17 -8.47 -18.44
N GLU A 109 -6.68 -9.69 -18.61
CA GLU A 109 -7.26 -10.66 -19.55
C GLU A 109 -8.67 -11.08 -19.15
N VAL A 110 -8.90 -11.36 -17.87
CA VAL A 110 -10.22 -11.77 -17.38
C VAL A 110 -11.19 -10.59 -17.39
N MET A 111 -10.76 -9.41 -16.92
CA MET A 111 -11.57 -8.18 -16.98
C MET A 111 -12.07 -7.88 -18.40
N LYS A 112 -11.19 -8.03 -19.40
CA LYS A 112 -11.57 -7.83 -20.82
C LYS A 112 -12.67 -8.79 -21.26
N ARG A 113 -12.65 -10.06 -20.85
CA ARG A 113 -13.67 -11.04 -21.20
C ARG A 113 -15.03 -10.76 -20.57
N HIS A 114 -15.00 -10.20 -19.35
CA HIS A 114 -16.20 -9.86 -18.59
C HIS A 114 -16.67 -8.41 -18.80
N GLY A 115 -16.00 -7.65 -19.67
CA GLY A 115 -16.38 -6.25 -19.98
C GLY A 115 -16.17 -5.29 -18.82
N VAL A 116 -15.27 -5.61 -17.87
CA VAL A 116 -14.92 -4.76 -16.73
C VAL A 116 -13.78 -3.83 -17.14
N ASN A 117 -13.97 -2.52 -16.98
CA ASN A 117 -13.07 -1.51 -17.52
C ASN A 117 -12.45 -0.56 -16.47
N ASN A 118 -12.76 -0.72 -15.18
CA ASN A 118 -12.23 0.15 -14.12
C ASN A 118 -11.13 -0.58 -13.34
N PHE A 119 -9.88 -0.07 -13.41
CA PHE A 119 -8.72 -0.66 -12.77
C PHE A 119 -7.99 0.36 -11.92
N ILE A 120 -7.90 0.12 -10.62
CA ILE A 120 -7.11 0.91 -9.69
C ILE A 120 -5.87 0.11 -9.30
N PHE A 121 -4.71 0.71 -9.49
CA PHE A 121 -3.43 0.06 -9.25
C PHE A 121 -2.68 0.63 -8.06
N SER A 122 -2.31 -0.26 -7.14
CA SER A 122 -1.37 -0.01 -6.05
C SER A 122 0.04 0.18 -6.60
N SER A 123 0.37 1.40 -7.04
CA SER A 123 1.72 1.75 -7.44
C SER A 123 2.56 2.24 -6.24
N SER A 124 3.75 2.75 -6.47
CA SER A 124 4.68 3.13 -5.42
C SER A 124 5.53 4.31 -5.84
N ALA A 125 5.94 5.14 -4.89
CA ALA A 125 6.94 6.20 -5.11
C ALA A 125 8.29 5.66 -5.61
N THR A 126 8.56 4.35 -5.49
CA THR A 126 9.78 3.72 -6.03
C THR A 126 9.92 3.86 -7.56
N VAL A 127 8.82 4.12 -8.29
CA VAL A 127 8.85 4.36 -9.74
C VAL A 127 9.58 5.65 -10.12
N TYR A 128 9.73 6.59 -9.19
CA TYR A 128 10.52 7.80 -9.41
C TYR A 128 12.03 7.55 -9.37
N GLY A 129 12.47 6.39 -8.85
CA GLY A 129 13.89 6.07 -8.72
C GLY A 129 14.60 6.98 -7.71
N THR A 130 15.76 7.52 -8.10
CA THR A 130 16.48 8.53 -7.31
C THR A 130 16.12 9.91 -7.86
N PRO A 131 15.22 10.65 -7.18
CA PRO A 131 14.79 11.95 -7.66
C PRO A 131 15.88 13.02 -7.49
N GLU A 132 15.94 13.96 -8.42
CA GLU A 132 16.84 15.12 -8.33
C GLU A 132 16.32 16.18 -7.34
N THR A 133 15.01 16.24 -7.19
CA THR A 133 14.32 17.23 -6.34
C THR A 133 13.14 16.62 -5.62
N VAL A 134 12.77 17.19 -4.49
CA VAL A 134 11.55 16.94 -3.73
C VAL A 134 10.84 18.27 -3.46
N PRO A 135 9.50 18.31 -3.29
CA PRO A 135 8.56 17.17 -3.29
C PRO A 135 8.34 16.56 -4.69
N LEU A 136 7.96 15.28 -4.71
CA LEU A 136 7.71 14.53 -5.95
C LEU A 136 6.33 14.87 -6.51
N VAL A 137 6.28 15.21 -7.80
CA VAL A 137 5.04 15.47 -8.55
C VAL A 137 4.84 14.44 -9.67
N GLU A 138 3.58 14.16 -10.03
CA GLU A 138 3.23 13.10 -10.98
C GLU A 138 3.77 13.33 -12.41
N THR A 139 4.07 14.59 -12.75
CA THR A 139 4.66 14.98 -14.04
C THR A 139 6.15 14.74 -14.14
N MET A 140 6.82 14.44 -13.03
CA MET A 140 8.23 14.04 -13.05
C MET A 140 8.39 12.75 -13.86
N PRO A 141 9.48 12.63 -14.66
CA PRO A 141 9.74 11.41 -15.39
C PRO A 141 9.88 10.24 -14.43
N LYS A 142 9.38 9.08 -14.83
CA LYS A 142 9.73 7.84 -14.13
C LYS A 142 11.23 7.65 -14.19
N GLY A 143 11.88 7.51 -13.04
CA GLY A 143 13.31 7.29 -12.92
C GLY A 143 13.70 5.84 -13.19
N SER A 144 14.96 5.51 -12.90
CA SER A 144 15.44 4.13 -12.89
C SER A 144 15.28 3.57 -11.48
N PRO A 145 14.31 2.70 -11.23
CA PRO A 145 14.19 2.02 -9.94
C PRO A 145 15.49 1.30 -9.56
N THR A 146 15.83 1.34 -8.28
CA THR A 146 17.11 0.79 -7.79
C THR A 146 17.04 -0.71 -7.44
N ASN A 147 15.87 -1.33 -7.60
CA ASN A 147 15.63 -2.72 -7.21
C ASN A 147 14.53 -3.36 -8.07
N PRO A 148 14.47 -4.72 -8.15
CA PRO A 148 13.48 -5.43 -8.95
C PRO A 148 12.03 -5.14 -8.57
N TYR A 149 11.70 -4.97 -7.27
CA TYR A 149 10.35 -4.58 -6.87
C TYR A 149 9.93 -3.25 -7.53
N GLY A 150 10.78 -2.23 -7.46
CA GLY A 150 10.50 -0.94 -8.10
C GLY A 150 10.31 -1.08 -9.62
N TRP A 151 11.14 -1.93 -10.27
CA TRP A 151 10.99 -2.23 -11.68
C TRP A 151 9.68 -2.93 -12.01
N THR A 152 9.17 -3.84 -11.16
CA THR A 152 7.85 -4.44 -11.40
C THR A 152 6.75 -3.38 -11.38
N LYS A 153 6.77 -2.44 -10.42
CA LYS A 153 5.80 -1.35 -10.36
C LYS A 153 5.89 -0.43 -11.57
N PHE A 154 7.09 -0.09 -11.99
CA PHE A 154 7.34 0.71 -13.21
C PHE A 154 6.77 0.03 -14.46
N MET A 155 7.05 -1.27 -14.66
CA MET A 155 6.58 -2.03 -15.81
C MET A 155 5.05 -2.18 -15.79
N MET A 156 4.46 -2.45 -14.63
CA MET A 156 3.00 -2.55 -14.50
C MET A 156 2.28 -1.23 -14.80
N GLU A 157 2.83 -0.07 -14.39
CA GLU A 157 2.29 1.22 -14.82
C GLU A 157 2.32 1.38 -16.35
N GLN A 158 3.38 0.89 -17.02
CA GLN A 158 3.47 0.96 -18.47
C GLN A 158 2.46 0.02 -19.13
N ILE A 159 2.37 -1.24 -18.70
CA ILE A 159 1.41 -2.22 -19.22
C ILE A 159 -0.02 -1.69 -19.10
N LEU A 160 -0.39 -1.14 -17.93
CA LEU A 160 -1.72 -0.60 -17.68
C LEU A 160 -2.01 0.63 -18.57
N THR A 161 -1.04 1.50 -18.76
CA THR A 161 -1.17 2.68 -19.64
C THR A 161 -1.38 2.26 -21.09
N ASP A 162 -0.58 1.30 -21.60
CA ASP A 162 -0.71 0.80 -22.96
C ASP A 162 -2.04 0.09 -23.18
N THR A 163 -2.51 -0.65 -22.15
CA THR A 163 -3.82 -1.32 -22.20
C THR A 163 -4.97 -0.31 -22.24
N ALA A 164 -4.91 0.76 -21.45
CA ALA A 164 -5.91 1.82 -21.49
C ALA A 164 -5.90 2.57 -22.84
N ASN A 165 -4.71 2.83 -23.41
CA ASN A 165 -4.60 3.45 -24.74
C ASN A 165 -5.21 2.57 -25.85
N ALA A 166 -5.12 1.24 -25.72
CA ALA A 166 -5.72 0.29 -26.66
C ALA A 166 -7.23 0.06 -26.46
N ASN A 167 -7.78 0.45 -25.31
CA ASN A 167 -9.20 0.33 -24.97
C ASN A 167 -9.77 1.67 -24.47
N PRO A 168 -10.44 2.45 -25.35
CA PRO A 168 -10.99 3.77 -25.01
C PRO A 168 -12.03 3.78 -23.87
N ASP A 169 -12.65 2.64 -23.57
CA ASP A 169 -13.62 2.53 -22.49
C ASP A 169 -12.97 2.25 -21.12
N MET A 170 -11.67 1.94 -21.11
CA MET A 170 -10.94 1.62 -19.89
C MET A 170 -10.58 2.87 -19.09
N SER A 171 -10.73 2.76 -17.78
CA SER A 171 -10.25 3.71 -16.79
C SER A 171 -9.17 3.03 -15.94
N VAL A 172 -7.97 3.60 -15.93
CA VAL A 172 -6.86 3.15 -15.10
C VAL A 172 -6.45 4.28 -14.16
N VAL A 173 -6.47 4.01 -12.86
CA VAL A 173 -5.96 4.96 -11.86
C VAL A 173 -4.74 4.37 -11.18
N LEU A 174 -3.59 5.02 -11.37
CA LEU A 174 -2.30 4.63 -10.78
C LEU A 174 -2.09 5.44 -9.50
N LEU A 175 -2.13 4.78 -8.35
CA LEU A 175 -1.93 5.41 -7.05
C LEU A 175 -0.51 5.16 -6.58
N ARG A 176 0.34 6.18 -6.62
CA ARG A 176 1.73 6.12 -6.14
C ARG A 176 1.77 6.40 -4.65
N TYR A 177 1.89 5.33 -3.85
CA TYR A 177 1.98 5.45 -2.40
C TYR A 177 3.36 5.84 -1.94
N PHE A 178 3.38 6.55 -0.81
CA PHE A 178 4.58 6.74 -0.02
C PHE A 178 4.64 5.68 1.10
N ASN A 179 4.85 6.02 2.35
CA ASN A 179 5.05 5.04 3.41
C ASN A 179 3.79 4.89 4.28
N PRO A 180 2.89 3.93 4.02
CA PRO A 180 1.72 3.74 4.86
C PRO A 180 2.11 3.21 6.24
N ILE A 181 1.59 3.85 7.28
CA ILE A 181 1.70 3.47 8.69
C ILE A 181 0.36 3.68 9.40
N GLY A 182 0.24 3.35 10.66
CA GLY A 182 -1.03 3.42 11.37
C GLY A 182 -1.79 2.11 11.33
N ALA A 183 -2.98 2.14 11.89
CA ALA A 183 -3.93 1.05 11.92
C ALA A 183 -5.35 1.61 12.04
N HIS A 184 -6.37 0.76 11.93
CA HIS A 184 -7.73 1.18 12.22
C HIS A 184 -7.86 1.57 13.71
N GLU A 185 -8.55 2.64 14.01
CA GLU A 185 -8.68 3.20 15.37
C GLU A 185 -9.24 2.21 16.40
N SER A 186 -10.00 1.21 15.95
CA SER A 186 -10.51 0.13 16.81
C SER A 186 -9.43 -0.81 17.35
N GLY A 187 -8.22 -0.80 16.80
CA GLY A 187 -7.18 -1.78 17.09
C GLY A 187 -7.50 -3.21 16.61
N ARG A 188 -8.52 -3.40 15.75
CA ARG A 188 -8.94 -4.72 15.26
C ARG A 188 -8.17 -5.18 14.02
N ILE A 189 -7.78 -4.25 13.15
CA ILE A 189 -6.98 -4.51 11.94
C ILE A 189 -5.76 -3.59 11.90
N GLY A 190 -4.64 -4.10 11.39
CA GLY A 190 -3.37 -3.39 11.29
C GLY A 190 -2.33 -4.15 10.48
N GLU A 191 -1.08 -3.70 10.49
CA GLU A 191 0.02 -4.35 9.77
C GLU A 191 0.57 -5.53 10.60
N ASP A 192 0.47 -6.75 10.07
CA ASP A 192 1.01 -7.98 10.67
C ASP A 192 1.96 -8.68 9.67
N PRO A 193 3.21 -8.23 9.57
CA PRO A 193 4.16 -8.81 8.63
C PRO A 193 4.63 -10.19 9.10
N ASN A 194 4.78 -11.11 8.14
CA ASN A 194 5.38 -12.40 8.40
C ASN A 194 6.88 -12.25 8.74
N GLY A 195 7.31 -12.80 9.89
CA GLY A 195 8.70 -12.75 10.34
C GLY A 195 9.14 -11.39 10.89
N ILE A 196 10.42 -11.03 10.66
CA ILE A 196 10.98 -9.76 11.12
C ILE A 196 10.51 -8.64 10.19
N PRO A 197 9.90 -7.57 10.71
CA PRO A 197 9.42 -6.47 9.89
C PRO A 197 10.52 -5.78 9.08
N ASN A 198 10.25 -5.50 7.81
CA ASN A 198 11.12 -4.68 6.96
C ASN A 198 10.76 -3.19 7.03
N ASN A 199 9.50 -2.86 7.39
CA ASN A 199 9.01 -1.50 7.52
C ASN A 199 9.28 -0.93 8.92
N LEU A 200 9.48 0.38 9.00
CA LEU A 200 9.88 1.07 10.23
C LEU A 200 8.84 0.93 11.35
N MET A 201 7.57 1.28 11.09
CA MET A 201 6.54 1.31 12.14
C MET A 201 6.26 -0.05 12.77
N PRO A 202 6.03 -1.16 12.03
CA PRO A 202 5.85 -2.47 12.65
C PRO A 202 7.12 -2.96 13.38
N TYR A 203 8.33 -2.51 12.97
CA TYR A 203 9.53 -2.80 13.73
C TYR A 203 9.52 -2.05 15.09
N ILE A 204 9.20 -0.75 15.09
CA ILE A 204 9.07 0.08 16.31
C ILE A 204 8.04 -0.54 17.27
N THR A 205 6.85 -0.88 16.78
CA THR A 205 5.78 -1.47 17.62
C THR A 205 6.16 -2.82 18.20
N GLN A 206 6.94 -3.66 17.47
CA GLN A 206 7.45 -4.92 18.00
C GLN A 206 8.59 -4.71 19.02
N VAL A 207 9.38 -3.64 18.91
CA VAL A 207 10.33 -3.26 19.96
C VAL A 207 9.56 -2.80 21.22
N ALA A 208 8.56 -1.95 21.05
CA ALA A 208 7.69 -1.49 22.15
C ALA A 208 6.97 -2.66 22.85
N ALA A 209 6.55 -3.68 22.11
CA ALA A 209 5.93 -4.89 22.63
C ALA A 209 6.94 -5.90 23.25
N GLY A 210 8.24 -5.59 23.25
CA GLY A 210 9.27 -6.47 23.77
C GLY A 210 9.59 -7.70 22.91
N ARG A 211 9.07 -7.80 21.70
CA ARG A 211 9.35 -8.89 20.75
C ARG A 211 10.72 -8.75 20.10
N LEU A 212 11.18 -7.52 19.90
CA LEU A 212 12.50 -7.19 19.37
C LEU A 212 13.28 -6.36 20.40
N LYS A 213 14.61 -6.52 20.42
CA LYS A 213 15.44 -5.90 21.46
C LYS A 213 15.63 -4.39 21.26
N CYS A 214 15.88 -3.97 20.02
CA CYS A 214 16.12 -2.57 19.68
C CYS A 214 15.91 -2.33 18.18
N LEU A 215 15.62 -1.10 17.81
CA LEU A 215 15.51 -0.66 16.43
C LEU A 215 16.90 -0.48 15.78
N GLY A 216 17.09 -0.92 14.55
CA GLY A 216 18.24 -0.57 13.72
C GLY A 216 17.91 0.68 12.89
N VAL A 217 18.63 1.78 13.11
CA VAL A 217 18.55 3.00 12.29
C VAL A 217 19.66 2.95 11.24
N PHE A 218 19.30 2.88 9.96
CA PHE A 218 20.24 2.67 8.86
C PHE A 218 20.75 3.99 8.28
N GLY A 219 22.00 4.36 8.62
CA GLY A 219 22.65 5.62 8.26
C GLY A 219 22.27 6.76 9.20
N ASN A 220 23.28 7.60 9.52
CA ASN A 220 23.14 8.85 10.26
C ASN A 220 23.97 9.97 9.63
N ASP A 221 24.30 9.81 8.35
CA ASP A 221 25.19 10.67 7.59
C ASP A 221 24.55 11.15 6.27
N TYR A 222 23.20 11.02 6.13
CA TYR A 222 22.46 11.60 5.01
C TYR A 222 22.44 13.15 5.14
N PRO A 223 22.36 13.89 4.01
CA PRO A 223 22.23 15.34 4.00
C PRO A 223 20.80 15.78 4.41
N THR A 224 20.35 15.34 5.58
CA THR A 224 19.05 15.62 6.20
C THR A 224 19.27 16.29 7.56
N HIS A 225 18.22 16.84 8.19
CA HIS A 225 18.34 17.63 9.40
C HIS A 225 18.94 16.87 10.62
N ASP A 226 18.77 15.54 10.67
CA ASP A 226 19.32 14.69 11.75
C ASP A 226 20.23 13.56 11.23
N GLY A 227 20.52 13.56 9.93
CA GLY A 227 21.37 12.59 9.28
C GLY A 227 20.67 11.27 8.92
N THR A 228 19.40 11.07 9.29
CA THR A 228 18.66 9.85 8.96
C THR A 228 17.75 10.05 7.74
N GLY A 229 17.34 8.97 7.08
CA GLY A 229 16.52 9.06 5.86
C GLY A 229 15.14 9.66 6.13
N VAL A 230 14.67 10.52 5.23
CA VAL A 230 13.39 11.22 5.31
C VAL A 230 12.37 10.61 4.36
N ARG A 231 11.18 10.32 4.85
CA ARG A 231 10.06 9.74 4.08
C ARG A 231 8.76 10.46 4.40
N ASP A 232 7.84 10.41 3.45
CA ASP A 232 6.44 10.79 3.66
C ASP A 232 5.68 9.60 4.25
N TYR A 233 5.22 9.75 5.48
CA TYR A 233 4.42 8.72 6.14
C TYR A 233 2.95 9.13 6.08
N ILE A 234 2.12 8.22 5.61
CA ILE A 234 0.68 8.40 5.46
C ILE A 234 -0.10 7.41 6.31
N HIS A 235 -1.16 7.87 6.95
CA HIS A 235 -2.04 6.96 7.69
C HIS A 235 -2.77 6.01 6.74
N VAL A 236 -2.77 4.71 7.05
CA VAL A 236 -3.37 3.68 6.19
C VAL A 236 -4.86 3.92 5.91
N VAL A 237 -5.61 4.52 6.86
CA VAL A 237 -7.02 4.88 6.66
C VAL A 237 -7.15 6.03 5.64
N ASP A 238 -6.28 7.04 5.68
CA ASP A 238 -6.28 8.10 4.67
C ASP A 238 -5.93 7.54 3.30
N LEU A 239 -4.97 6.63 3.23
CA LEU A 239 -4.64 5.90 2.00
C LEU A 239 -5.85 5.10 1.49
N ALA A 240 -6.56 4.39 2.38
CA ALA A 240 -7.77 3.65 2.05
C ALA A 240 -8.87 4.56 1.49
N LYS A 241 -9.11 5.73 2.09
CA LYS A 241 -10.01 6.75 1.56
C LYS A 241 -9.58 7.25 0.17
N GLY A 242 -8.27 7.32 -0.10
CA GLY A 242 -7.74 7.63 -1.42
C GLY A 242 -8.18 6.62 -2.50
N HIS A 243 -8.28 5.32 -2.15
CA HIS A 243 -8.79 4.29 -3.05
C HIS A 243 -10.29 4.44 -3.31
N VAL A 244 -11.07 4.81 -2.29
CA VAL A 244 -12.50 5.14 -2.49
C VAL A 244 -12.64 6.27 -3.50
N LYS A 245 -11.86 7.34 -3.35
CA LYS A 245 -11.87 8.45 -4.32
C LYS A 245 -11.40 8.04 -5.72
N ALA A 246 -10.46 7.12 -5.82
CA ALA A 246 -10.01 6.58 -7.11
C ALA A 246 -11.11 5.75 -7.79
N ILE A 247 -11.89 4.96 -7.04
CA ILE A 247 -13.06 4.22 -7.55
C ILE A 247 -14.13 5.19 -8.06
N GLU A 248 -14.46 6.23 -7.29
CA GLU A 248 -15.42 7.26 -7.70
C GLU A 248 -14.95 7.96 -9.00
N TYR A 249 -13.67 8.33 -9.06
CA TYR A 249 -13.07 8.94 -10.25
C TYR A 249 -13.13 8.03 -11.49
N SER A 250 -12.79 6.74 -11.32
CA SER A 250 -12.74 5.77 -12.43
C SER A 250 -14.11 5.52 -13.08
N ALA A 251 -15.19 5.71 -12.34
CA ALA A 251 -16.55 5.56 -12.85
C ALA A 251 -16.91 6.61 -13.91
N GLU A 252 -16.33 7.81 -13.82
CA GLU A 252 -16.69 8.98 -14.64
C GLU A 252 -15.61 9.32 -15.69
N HIS A 253 -14.39 8.82 -15.54
CA HIS A 253 -13.25 9.19 -16.38
C HIS A 253 -12.66 7.98 -17.08
N LYS A 254 -12.07 8.18 -18.26
CA LYS A 254 -11.42 7.17 -19.09
C LYS A 254 -9.95 7.49 -19.32
N GLY A 255 -9.20 6.48 -19.77
CA GLY A 255 -7.77 6.60 -19.96
C GLY A 255 -6.98 6.35 -18.66
N THR A 256 -5.74 6.77 -18.63
CA THR A 256 -4.85 6.58 -17.47
C THR A 256 -4.65 7.89 -16.71
N GLU A 257 -4.86 7.84 -15.40
CA GLU A 257 -4.57 8.96 -14.52
C GLU A 257 -3.69 8.52 -13.36
N ILE A 258 -2.79 9.40 -12.91
CA ILE A 258 -1.79 9.12 -11.88
C ILE A 258 -1.98 10.09 -10.72
N PHE A 259 -1.95 9.57 -9.48
CA PHE A 259 -2.02 10.39 -8.28
C PHE A 259 -0.99 9.95 -7.25
N ASN A 260 -0.26 10.92 -6.70
CA ASN A 260 0.53 10.71 -5.49
C ASN A 260 -0.40 10.72 -4.27
N LEU A 261 -0.31 9.69 -3.43
CA LEU A 261 -1.00 9.62 -2.15
C LEU A 261 0.03 9.68 -1.01
N GLY A 262 0.24 10.87 -0.49
CA GLY A 262 1.12 11.20 0.62
C GLY A 262 0.58 12.40 1.39
N THR A 263 1.25 12.77 2.47
CA THR A 263 0.90 13.93 3.30
C THR A 263 1.53 15.23 2.79
N GLY A 264 2.59 15.11 1.99
CA GLY A 264 3.42 16.24 1.58
C GLY A 264 4.43 16.67 2.64
N VAL A 265 4.56 15.91 3.73
CA VAL A 265 5.50 16.20 4.83
C VAL A 265 6.51 15.07 4.95
N GLY A 266 7.79 15.41 4.89
CA GLY A 266 8.89 14.47 5.13
C GLY A 266 9.22 14.39 6.62
N TYR A 267 9.27 13.17 7.16
CA TYR A 267 9.74 12.87 8.51
C TYR A 267 10.95 11.96 8.46
N SER A 268 11.96 12.25 9.28
CA SER A 268 13.12 11.37 9.43
C SER A 268 12.78 10.11 10.23
N VAL A 269 13.68 9.12 10.18
CA VAL A 269 13.53 7.93 11.03
C VAL A 269 13.49 8.32 12.52
N LEU A 270 14.34 9.24 12.96
CA LEU A 270 14.35 9.69 14.37
C LEU A 270 13.15 10.58 14.73
N ASP A 271 12.57 11.32 13.78
CA ASP A 271 11.29 12.01 14.01
C ASP A 271 10.16 11.01 14.32
N ILE A 272 10.10 9.92 13.56
CA ILE A 272 9.11 8.86 13.82
C ILE A 272 9.32 8.20 15.18
N VAL A 273 10.57 7.91 15.55
CA VAL A 273 10.89 7.35 16.88
C VAL A 273 10.40 8.29 17.98
N LYS A 274 10.79 9.56 17.93
CA LYS A 274 10.38 10.58 18.92
C LYS A 274 8.86 10.78 18.97
N ALA A 275 8.21 10.80 17.80
CA ALA A 275 6.75 10.93 17.73
C ALA A 275 6.05 9.73 18.37
N PHE A 276 6.55 8.51 18.11
CA PHE A 276 6.01 7.29 18.71
C PHE A 276 6.19 7.27 20.24
N GLU A 277 7.39 7.60 20.72
CA GLU A 277 7.69 7.70 22.17
C GLU A 277 6.77 8.69 22.87
N LYS A 278 6.60 9.89 22.25
CA LYS A 278 5.73 10.94 22.80
C LYS A 278 4.26 10.52 22.82
N ALA A 279 3.75 9.95 21.72
CA ALA A 279 2.35 9.58 21.60
C ALA A 279 1.94 8.46 22.56
N ASN A 280 2.86 7.53 22.87
CA ASN A 280 2.56 6.31 23.62
C ASN A 280 3.25 6.24 24.99
N SER A 281 4.11 7.19 25.34
CA SER A 281 4.90 7.20 26.58
C SER A 281 5.77 5.93 26.73
N ILE A 282 6.35 5.44 25.64
CA ILE A 282 7.18 4.23 25.57
C ILE A 282 8.52 4.61 24.93
N GLU A 283 9.63 4.33 25.60
CA GLU A 283 10.98 4.52 25.07
C GLU A 283 11.34 3.43 24.05
N ILE A 284 11.95 3.81 22.93
CA ILE A 284 12.35 2.90 21.84
C ILE A 284 13.89 2.86 21.75
N PRO A 285 14.53 1.83 22.31
CA PRO A 285 15.96 1.69 22.18
C PRO A 285 16.36 1.45 20.71
N TYR A 286 17.38 2.17 20.24
CA TYR A 286 17.88 2.00 18.87
C TYR A 286 19.41 2.01 18.80
N VAL A 287 19.93 1.47 17.69
CA VAL A 287 21.34 1.50 17.34
C VAL A 287 21.52 1.95 15.90
N ILE A 288 22.54 2.79 15.68
CA ILE A 288 22.88 3.22 14.32
C ILE A 288 23.58 2.06 13.60
N LYS A 289 23.17 1.82 12.37
CA LYS A 289 23.76 0.83 11.45
C LYS A 289 24.23 1.51 10.16
N PRO A 290 25.13 0.88 9.39
CA PRO A 290 25.49 1.37 8.05
C PRO A 290 24.26 1.55 7.16
N ARG A 291 24.34 2.46 6.18
CA ARG A 291 23.27 2.65 5.17
C ARG A 291 22.93 1.34 4.46
N ARG A 292 21.66 1.14 4.15
CA ARG A 292 21.24 0.05 3.27
C ARG A 292 21.50 0.44 1.81
N ALA A 293 21.88 -0.55 0.99
CA ALA A 293 22.02 -0.33 -0.44
C ALA A 293 20.67 0.10 -1.06
N GLY A 294 20.70 1.14 -1.89
CA GLY A 294 19.52 1.65 -2.59
C GLY A 294 18.65 2.62 -1.80
N ASP A 295 18.96 2.91 -0.50
CA ASP A 295 18.25 3.94 0.24
C ASP A 295 18.66 5.34 -0.25
N ILE A 296 17.65 6.22 -0.43
CA ILE A 296 17.82 7.63 -0.80
C ILE A 296 17.62 8.54 0.42
N ALA A 297 18.19 9.75 0.40
CA ALA A 297 18.12 10.69 1.51
C ALA A 297 16.70 11.12 1.82
N GLU A 298 15.95 11.58 0.81
CA GLU A 298 14.61 12.16 0.99
C GLU A 298 13.65 11.67 -0.09
N CYS A 299 12.39 11.40 0.32
CA CYS A 299 11.31 11.03 -0.58
C CYS A 299 9.97 11.40 0.05
N PHE A 300 9.33 12.47 -0.45
CA PHE A 300 8.00 12.91 -0.03
C PHE A 300 7.21 13.52 -1.19
N ALA A 301 5.87 13.48 -1.07
CA ALA A 301 4.94 13.80 -2.13
C ALA A 301 4.65 15.30 -2.25
N ASP A 302 4.23 15.72 -3.45
CA ASP A 302 3.24 16.77 -3.62
C ASP A 302 1.89 16.10 -3.92
N ALA A 303 0.93 16.19 -3.02
CA ALA A 303 -0.41 15.62 -3.17
C ALA A 303 -1.44 16.64 -3.73
N THR A 304 -0.99 17.76 -4.26
CA THR A 304 -1.86 18.85 -4.77
C THR A 304 -2.81 18.36 -5.86
N LYS A 305 -2.37 17.45 -6.71
CA LYS A 305 -3.20 16.88 -7.78
C LYS A 305 -4.34 16.04 -7.21
N ALA A 306 -4.06 15.16 -6.25
CA ALA A 306 -5.09 14.36 -5.58
C ALA A 306 -6.11 15.26 -4.87
N LYS A 307 -5.68 16.33 -4.21
CA LYS A 307 -6.58 17.32 -3.61
C LYS A 307 -7.48 18.00 -4.64
N LYS A 308 -6.94 18.46 -5.76
CA LYS A 308 -7.69 19.23 -6.77
C LYS A 308 -8.66 18.37 -7.57
N ILE A 309 -8.26 17.13 -7.91
CA ILE A 309 -9.01 16.29 -8.85
C ILE A 309 -9.87 15.27 -8.11
N LEU A 310 -9.33 14.58 -7.09
CA LEU A 310 -10.08 13.60 -6.31
C LEU A 310 -10.82 14.21 -5.12
N GLY A 311 -10.54 15.49 -4.75
CA GLY A 311 -11.03 16.08 -3.51
C GLY A 311 -10.48 15.38 -2.26
N TRP A 312 -9.35 14.67 -2.40
CA TRP A 312 -8.74 13.89 -1.33
C TRP A 312 -7.58 14.62 -0.67
N VAL A 313 -7.50 14.53 0.65
CA VAL A 313 -6.36 14.98 1.46
C VAL A 313 -6.10 13.96 2.58
N ALA A 314 -4.85 13.82 3.00
CA ALA A 314 -4.51 13.11 4.23
C ALA A 314 -4.91 13.97 5.44
N GLU A 315 -5.70 13.43 6.35
CA GLU A 315 -6.30 14.14 7.50
C GLU A 315 -5.66 13.75 8.84
N LYS A 316 -5.15 12.51 8.94
CA LYS A 316 -4.57 11.97 10.19
C LYS A 316 -3.18 12.53 10.43
N SER A 317 -2.93 12.95 11.65
CA SER A 317 -1.63 13.46 12.10
C SER A 317 -0.61 12.34 12.32
N LEU A 318 0.69 12.70 12.44
CA LEU A 318 1.74 11.76 12.82
C LEU A 318 1.49 11.14 14.21
N GLU A 319 0.89 11.90 15.12
CA GLU A 319 0.49 11.40 16.46
C GLU A 319 -0.59 10.32 16.33
N ASP A 320 -1.60 10.52 15.48
CA ASP A 320 -2.63 9.50 15.18
C ASP A 320 -2.00 8.24 14.59
N MET A 321 -1.09 8.39 13.64
CA MET A 321 -0.38 7.26 13.04
C MET A 321 0.36 6.43 14.08
N CYS A 322 1.08 7.08 15.00
CA CYS A 322 1.84 6.40 16.06
C CYS A 322 0.92 5.75 17.10
N ARG A 323 -0.12 6.46 17.53
CA ARG A 323 -1.10 5.96 18.51
C ARG A 323 -1.85 4.75 17.97
N ASP A 324 -2.39 4.85 16.75
CA ASP A 324 -3.21 3.80 16.16
C ASP A 324 -2.37 2.55 15.82
N SER A 325 -1.09 2.72 15.40
CA SER A 325 -0.15 1.61 15.25
C SER A 325 0.08 0.87 16.57
N TRP A 326 0.27 1.60 17.67
CA TRP A 326 0.45 0.99 18.98
C TRP A 326 -0.83 0.37 19.52
N ASN A 327 -1.97 1.02 19.32
CA ASN A 327 -3.27 0.46 19.69
C ASN A 327 -3.48 -0.92 19.04
N TRP A 328 -3.16 -1.07 17.75
CA TRP A 328 -3.18 -2.37 17.09
C TRP A 328 -2.21 -3.37 17.75
N GLN A 329 -0.93 -3.03 17.83
CA GLN A 329 0.11 -3.97 18.30
C GLN A 329 -0.08 -4.37 19.76
N SER A 330 -0.49 -3.46 20.64
CA SER A 330 -0.69 -3.75 22.07
C SER A 330 -1.86 -4.70 22.34
N HIS A 331 -2.90 -4.66 21.52
CA HIS A 331 -4.03 -5.57 21.60
C HIS A 331 -3.84 -6.87 20.81
N ASN A 332 -2.82 -6.91 19.92
CA ASN A 332 -2.52 -8.03 19.06
C ASN A 332 -1.01 -8.35 19.10
N VAL A 333 -0.52 -8.68 20.29
CA VAL A 333 0.93 -8.91 20.51
C VAL A 333 1.50 -9.97 19.55
N ASN A 334 0.71 -10.98 19.19
CA ASN A 334 1.07 -12.05 18.27
C ASN A 334 0.50 -11.87 16.85
N GLY A 335 0.04 -10.68 16.50
CA GLY A 335 -0.63 -10.40 15.26
C GLY A 335 -2.07 -10.92 15.23
N TYR A 336 -2.48 -11.45 14.09
CA TYR A 336 -3.82 -12.06 13.91
C TYR A 336 -3.96 -13.48 14.51
N LYS A 337 -2.92 -13.96 15.18
CA LYS A 337 -2.88 -15.33 15.78
C LYS A 337 -3.49 -15.37 17.16
#